data_9bb39c5a832a1b5db798791f25483bd1
#
_entry.id   9bb39c5a832a1b5db798791f25483bd1
#
_cell.length_a   1.000
_cell.length_b   1.000
_cell.length_c   1.000
_cell.angle_alpha   90.00
_cell.angle_beta   90.00
_cell.angle_gamma   90.00
#
_symmetry.space_group_name_H-M   'P 1'
#
loop_
_entity.id
_entity.type
_entity.pdbx_description
1 polymer ?
#
loop_
_entity_poly.entity_id
_entity_poly.type
_entity_poly.pdbx_seq_one_letter_code
_entity_poly.pdbx_strand_id
1 'polypeptide(L)'
;ALNEAGTAIVDAFRTDTRNVYAGAITLTQPLYMGGKIRAYNKITKYAEELARQQHNSGMQEVILSTDQAYWQVISLVNKKKLAESYLKLLQKLDSDVEKMIAEGVATKADGLSVRVKVNEAEMTLTKVEDGLSLSRMLLCQLCGIDLSTPIVLADEQVDDLPLIPATTNFEIETAYANRPEIRSLELAAKIYQQKINVTRSEHLPSVALMGNYMVTNPSVFNSFENKFKGMWNVGVMVQLPIWHWGEGIYKVKAAKAEARIAQYQ
;
A
#
# COMPACT_ATOMS: atom_id res chain seq x y z
N ALA A 1 -78.28 -20.17 -22.44
CA ALA A 1 -77.23 -21.10 -22.91
C ALA A 1 -76.01 -20.38 -23.55
N LEU A 2 -76.21 -19.31 -24.35
CA LEU A 2 -75.11 -18.58 -24.98
C LEU A 2 -74.31 -17.74 -23.99
N ASN A 3 -74.93 -17.20 -22.90
CA ASN A 3 -74.22 -16.41 -21.86
C ASN A 3 -73.32 -17.29 -20.97
N GLU A 4 -73.72 -18.51 -20.65
CA GLU A 4 -72.91 -19.44 -19.82
C GLU A 4 -71.67 -19.92 -20.58
N ALA A 5 -71.79 -20.20 -21.89
CA ALA A 5 -70.61 -20.55 -22.68
C ALA A 5 -69.64 -19.38 -22.87
N GLY A 6 -70.14 -18.15 -22.98
CA GLY A 6 -69.34 -16.95 -23.08
C GLY A 6 -68.58 -16.64 -21.79
N THR A 7 -69.24 -16.81 -20.63
CA THR A 7 -68.54 -16.61 -19.30
C THR A 7 -67.57 -17.73 -19.04
N ALA A 8 -67.79 -18.96 -19.40
CA ALA A 8 -66.86 -20.07 -19.25
C ALA A 8 -65.59 -19.86 -20.09
N ILE A 9 -65.73 -19.30 -21.30
CA ILE A 9 -64.61 -18.98 -22.16
C ILE A 9 -63.79 -17.83 -21.56
N VAL A 10 -64.42 -16.76 -21.03
CA VAL A 10 -63.76 -15.63 -20.41
C VAL A 10 -63.07 -16.06 -19.13
N ASP A 11 -63.69 -16.92 -18.31
CA ASP A 11 -63.04 -17.43 -17.08
C ASP A 11 -61.88 -18.41 -17.37
N ALA A 12 -61.95 -19.16 -18.49
CA ALA A 12 -60.82 -19.98 -18.93
C ALA A 12 -59.57 -19.18 -19.35
N PHE A 13 -59.76 -17.92 -19.76
CA PHE A 13 -58.68 -16.99 -20.08
C PHE A 13 -58.34 -16.02 -18.93
N ARG A 14 -59.06 -16.11 -17.81
CA ARG A 14 -58.79 -15.24 -16.62
C ARG A 14 -57.62 -15.80 -15.84
N THR A 15 -56.44 -15.28 -16.09
CA THR A 15 -55.24 -15.58 -15.33
C THR A 15 -55.26 -14.85 -14.02
N ASP A 16 -55.21 -15.53 -12.87
CA ASP A 16 -55.01 -14.92 -11.56
C ASP A 16 -53.54 -14.48 -11.43
N THR A 17 -53.30 -13.21 -11.77
CA THR A 17 -51.96 -12.60 -11.72
C THR A 17 -51.67 -11.85 -10.42
N ARG A 18 -52.55 -12.02 -9.38
CA ARG A 18 -52.35 -11.31 -8.08
C ARG A 18 -51.09 -11.69 -7.39
N ASN A 19 -50.61 -12.92 -7.54
CA ASN A 19 -49.38 -13.42 -6.97
C ASN A 19 -48.53 -14.06 -8.06
N VAL A 20 -47.43 -13.42 -8.44
CA VAL A 20 -46.49 -13.96 -9.42
C VAL A 20 -45.16 -14.27 -8.69
N TYR A 21 -44.76 -15.51 -8.79
CA TYR A 21 -43.48 -15.98 -8.25
C TYR A 21 -42.57 -16.37 -9.41
N ALA A 22 -41.35 -15.86 -9.42
CA ALA A 22 -40.34 -16.20 -10.42
C ALA A 22 -39.01 -16.44 -9.76
N GLY A 23 -38.33 -17.52 -10.11
CA GLY A 23 -36.96 -17.81 -9.72
C GLY A 23 -36.16 -18.24 -10.95
N ALA A 24 -34.93 -17.76 -11.07
CA ALA A 24 -34.04 -18.14 -12.16
C ALA A 24 -32.64 -18.42 -11.67
N ILE A 25 -32.00 -19.45 -12.23
CA ILE A 25 -30.57 -19.74 -12.08
C ILE A 25 -29.94 -19.63 -13.46
N THR A 26 -29.01 -18.73 -13.64
CA THR A 26 -28.30 -18.52 -14.90
C THR A 26 -26.82 -18.86 -14.72
N LEU A 27 -26.30 -19.75 -15.55
CA LEU A 27 -24.90 -20.09 -15.68
C LEU A 27 -24.36 -19.49 -16.97
N THR A 28 -23.30 -18.69 -16.87
CA THR A 28 -22.59 -18.15 -18.04
C THR A 28 -21.11 -18.51 -17.96
N GLN A 29 -20.67 -19.35 -18.90
CA GLN A 29 -19.28 -19.76 -18.99
C GLN A 29 -18.64 -19.16 -20.24
N PRO A 30 -17.70 -18.19 -20.10
CA PRO A 30 -16.98 -17.68 -21.25
C PRO A 30 -16.04 -18.76 -21.80
N LEU A 31 -16.19 -19.09 -23.08
CA LEU A 31 -15.31 -20.03 -23.79
C LEU A 31 -14.16 -19.29 -24.49
N TYR A 32 -14.45 -18.13 -25.06
CA TYR A 32 -13.47 -17.28 -25.72
C TYR A 32 -13.85 -15.81 -25.57
N MET A 33 -12.88 -14.97 -25.16
CA MET A 33 -13.07 -13.52 -24.98
C MET A 33 -11.92 -12.72 -25.62
N GLY A 34 -11.58 -13.03 -26.87
CA GLY A 34 -10.52 -12.28 -27.56
C GLY A 34 -9.14 -12.30 -26.87
N GLY A 35 -8.87 -13.28 -26.01
CA GLY A 35 -7.65 -13.34 -25.20
C GLY A 35 -7.69 -12.55 -23.89
N LYS A 36 -8.82 -11.91 -23.54
CA LYS A 36 -9.00 -11.08 -22.34
C LYS A 36 -8.62 -11.84 -21.05
N ILE A 37 -9.14 -13.05 -20.88
CA ILE A 37 -8.87 -13.88 -19.69
C ILE A 37 -7.37 -14.18 -19.55
N ARG A 38 -6.69 -14.52 -20.64
CA ARG A 38 -5.24 -14.77 -20.61
C ARG A 38 -4.44 -13.53 -20.26
N ALA A 39 -4.85 -12.36 -20.76
CA ALA A 39 -4.21 -11.08 -20.45
C ALA A 39 -4.41 -10.71 -18.98
N TYR A 40 -5.62 -10.86 -18.43
CA TYR A 40 -5.89 -10.64 -17.00
C TYR A 40 -5.11 -11.59 -16.11
N ASN A 41 -5.02 -12.87 -16.42
CA ASN A 41 -4.22 -13.82 -15.66
C ASN A 41 -2.74 -13.43 -15.62
N LYS A 42 -2.19 -12.89 -16.74
CA LYS A 42 -0.82 -12.35 -16.74
C LYS A 42 -0.68 -11.08 -15.90
N ILE A 43 -1.67 -10.15 -16.00
CA ILE A 43 -1.70 -8.94 -15.18
C ILE A 43 -1.72 -9.31 -13.70
N THR A 44 -2.58 -10.24 -13.29
CA THR A 44 -2.70 -10.66 -11.88
C THR A 44 -1.39 -11.30 -11.39
N LYS A 45 -0.75 -12.14 -12.22
CA LYS A 45 0.55 -12.73 -11.89
C LYS A 45 1.64 -11.66 -11.72
N TYR A 46 1.71 -10.68 -12.61
CA TYR A 46 2.66 -9.58 -12.48
C TYR A 46 2.34 -8.67 -11.31
N ALA A 47 1.04 -8.46 -11.00
CA ALA A 47 0.61 -7.69 -9.84
C ALA A 47 0.97 -8.38 -8.52
N GLU A 48 0.86 -9.71 -8.44
CA GLU A 48 1.33 -10.49 -7.29
C GLU A 48 2.83 -10.32 -7.08
N GLU A 49 3.62 -10.46 -8.15
CA GLU A 49 5.08 -10.30 -8.08
C GLU A 49 5.46 -8.85 -7.75
N LEU A 50 4.74 -7.85 -8.29
CA LEU A 50 4.89 -6.45 -7.94
C LEU A 50 4.65 -6.19 -6.45
N ALA A 51 3.56 -6.72 -5.90
CA ALA A 51 3.26 -6.59 -4.47
C ALA A 51 4.35 -7.23 -3.60
N ARG A 52 4.93 -8.35 -4.04
CA ARG A 52 6.08 -9.00 -3.36
C ARG A 52 7.33 -8.11 -3.37
N GLN A 53 7.63 -7.46 -4.51
CA GLN A 53 8.77 -6.53 -4.58
C GLN A 53 8.53 -5.27 -3.73
N GLN A 54 7.30 -4.74 -3.72
CA GLN A 54 6.92 -3.62 -2.84
C GLN A 54 7.04 -3.99 -1.36
N HIS A 55 6.68 -5.21 -0.99
CA HIS A 55 6.90 -5.71 0.38
C HIS A 55 8.40 -5.75 0.73
N ASN A 56 9.25 -6.23 -0.18
CA ASN A 56 10.70 -6.27 0.02
C ASN A 56 11.29 -4.86 0.16
N SER A 57 10.83 -3.90 -0.66
CA SER A 57 11.23 -2.49 -0.55
C SER A 57 10.81 -1.91 0.81
N GLY A 58 9.56 -2.15 1.24
CA GLY A 58 9.07 -1.71 2.55
C GLY A 58 9.86 -2.32 3.71
N MET A 59 10.26 -3.60 3.62
CA MET A 59 11.14 -4.21 4.62
C MET A 59 12.50 -3.50 4.70
N GLN A 60 13.11 -3.19 3.56
CA GLN A 60 14.41 -2.47 3.53
C GLN A 60 14.27 -1.06 4.13
N GLU A 61 13.18 -0.37 3.86
CA GLU A 61 12.90 0.95 4.44
C GLU A 61 12.73 0.89 5.96
N VAL A 62 12.00 -0.12 6.47
CA VAL A 62 11.84 -0.32 7.91
C VAL A 62 13.18 -0.65 8.57
N ILE A 63 13.99 -1.51 7.98
CA ILE A 63 15.33 -1.82 8.50
C ILE A 63 16.19 -0.56 8.56
N LEU A 64 16.24 0.20 7.46
CA LEU A 64 17.02 1.43 7.40
C LEU A 64 16.55 2.47 8.44
N SER A 65 15.25 2.67 8.59
CA SER A 65 14.71 3.60 9.57
C SER A 65 14.98 3.15 11.01
N THR A 66 14.95 1.86 11.27
CA THR A 66 15.29 1.28 12.58
C THR A 66 16.78 1.46 12.88
N ASP A 67 17.66 1.21 11.91
CA ASP A 67 19.10 1.43 12.06
C ASP A 67 19.41 2.92 12.30
N GLN A 68 18.75 3.82 11.57
CA GLN A 68 18.90 5.26 11.81
C GLN A 68 18.45 5.67 13.22
N ALA A 69 17.33 5.14 13.70
CA ALA A 69 16.84 5.39 15.05
C ALA A 69 17.80 4.82 16.11
N TYR A 70 18.36 3.63 15.87
CA TYR A 70 19.35 3.01 16.74
C TYR A 70 20.61 3.90 16.89
N TRP A 71 21.21 4.31 15.78
CA TRP A 71 22.40 5.17 15.80
C TRP A 71 22.12 6.58 16.31
N GLN A 72 20.88 7.07 16.16
CA GLN A 72 20.43 8.32 16.77
C GLN A 72 20.50 8.25 18.30
N VAL A 73 20.01 7.14 18.89
CA VAL A 73 20.11 6.93 20.36
C VAL A 73 21.57 6.91 20.79
N ILE A 74 22.45 6.15 20.13
CA ILE A 74 23.89 6.07 20.44
C ILE A 74 24.54 7.46 20.35
N SER A 75 24.24 8.23 19.30
CA SER A 75 24.74 9.61 19.15
C SER A 75 24.31 10.52 20.32
N LEU A 76 23.03 10.40 20.76
CA LEU A 76 22.52 11.21 21.87
C LEU A 76 23.11 10.80 23.22
N VAL A 77 23.36 9.49 23.44
CA VAL A 77 24.08 9.02 24.65
C VAL A 77 25.47 9.64 24.73
N ASN A 78 26.22 9.66 23.63
CA ASN A 78 27.54 10.25 23.57
C ASN A 78 27.49 11.78 23.72
N LYS A 79 26.48 12.44 23.13
CA LYS A 79 26.25 13.88 23.36
C LYS A 79 25.93 14.20 24.82
N LYS A 80 25.17 13.32 25.50
CA LYS A 80 24.90 13.47 26.95
C LYS A 80 26.17 13.41 27.76
N LYS A 81 27.03 12.37 27.55
CA LYS A 81 28.34 12.26 28.22
C LYS A 81 29.19 13.51 28.02
N LEU A 82 29.21 14.08 26.82
CA LEU A 82 29.94 15.31 26.51
C LEU A 82 29.32 16.53 27.22
N ALA A 83 28.01 16.70 27.21
CA ALA A 83 27.33 17.81 27.88
C ALA A 83 27.50 17.76 29.38
N GLU A 84 27.44 16.59 30.02
CA GLU A 84 27.73 16.41 31.45
C GLU A 84 29.20 16.81 31.80
N SER A 85 30.14 16.39 30.95
CA SER A 85 31.55 16.73 31.12
C SER A 85 31.80 18.24 30.99
N TYR A 86 31.13 18.87 30.02
CA TYR A 86 31.17 20.30 29.79
C TYR A 86 30.55 21.09 30.95
N LEU A 87 29.41 20.66 31.47
CA LEU A 87 28.76 21.27 32.63
C LEU A 87 29.68 21.20 33.88
N LYS A 88 30.29 20.03 34.15
CA LYS A 88 31.27 19.89 35.26
C LYS A 88 32.45 20.85 35.14
N LEU A 89 32.95 21.03 33.91
CA LEU A 89 34.05 22.00 33.65
C LEU A 89 33.62 23.44 33.99
N LEU A 90 32.41 23.84 33.55
CA LEU A 90 31.89 25.18 33.79
C LEU A 90 31.56 25.42 35.28
N GLN A 91 31.02 24.43 35.97
CA GLN A 91 30.75 24.49 37.42
C GLN A 91 32.07 24.66 38.21
N LYS A 92 33.13 23.96 37.79
CA LYS A 92 34.45 24.14 38.38
C LYS A 92 35.00 25.55 38.13
N LEU A 93 34.86 26.06 36.90
CA LEU A 93 35.26 27.42 36.53
C LEU A 93 34.50 28.47 37.35
N ASP A 94 33.19 28.30 37.56
CA ASP A 94 32.34 29.18 38.38
C ASP A 94 32.88 29.24 39.82
N SER A 95 33.17 28.08 40.43
CA SER A 95 33.78 28.00 41.78
C SER A 95 35.15 28.66 41.85
N ASP A 96 35.99 28.51 40.82
CA ASP A 96 37.33 29.10 40.82
C ASP A 96 37.27 30.64 40.63
N VAL A 97 36.34 31.13 39.77
CA VAL A 97 36.09 32.57 39.60
C VAL A 97 35.50 33.19 40.86
N GLU A 98 34.60 32.50 41.59
CA GLU A 98 34.09 32.97 42.88
C GLU A 98 35.24 33.21 43.91
N LYS A 99 36.21 32.29 43.98
CA LYS A 99 37.40 32.45 44.81
C LYS A 99 38.26 33.67 44.38
N MET A 100 38.43 33.80 43.04
CA MET A 100 39.17 34.96 42.49
C MET A 100 38.45 36.29 42.79
N ILE A 101 37.16 36.35 42.84
CA ILE A 101 36.38 37.52 43.23
C ILE A 101 36.59 37.84 44.74
N ALA A 102 36.61 36.81 45.60
CA ALA A 102 36.83 36.95 47.02
C ALA A 102 38.20 37.51 47.31
N GLU A 103 39.21 37.12 46.53
CA GLU A 103 40.61 37.63 46.65
C GLU A 103 40.83 38.96 45.89
N GLY A 104 39.83 39.55 45.26
CA GLY A 104 39.86 40.78 44.50
C GLY A 104 40.60 40.75 43.17
N VAL A 105 40.86 39.56 42.63
CA VAL A 105 41.55 39.33 41.34
C VAL A 105 40.58 39.33 40.13
N ALA A 106 39.27 39.01 40.32
CA ALA A 106 38.25 39.04 39.31
C ALA A 106 37.09 39.96 39.69
N THR A 107 36.30 40.38 38.72
CA THR A 107 35.14 41.26 38.91
C THR A 107 33.83 40.45 39.09
N LYS A 108 32.83 41.07 39.73
CA LYS A 108 31.47 40.48 39.80
C LYS A 108 30.86 40.25 38.40
N ALA A 109 31.23 41.05 37.40
CA ALA A 109 30.78 40.90 36.02
C ALA A 109 31.33 39.61 35.39
N ASP A 110 32.58 39.24 35.69
CA ASP A 110 33.20 38.00 35.23
C ASP A 110 32.45 36.78 35.80
N GLY A 111 32.13 36.81 37.13
CA GLY A 111 31.35 35.75 37.75
C GLY A 111 29.93 35.59 37.15
N LEU A 112 29.24 36.70 36.90
CA LEU A 112 27.94 36.65 36.24
C LEU A 112 28.04 36.07 34.82
N SER A 113 29.09 36.41 34.08
CA SER A 113 29.31 35.85 32.72
C SER A 113 29.51 34.33 32.73
N VAL A 114 30.25 33.82 33.73
CA VAL A 114 30.42 32.35 33.89
C VAL A 114 29.13 31.69 34.30
N ARG A 115 28.32 32.25 35.19
CA ARG A 115 27.00 31.72 35.58
C ARG A 115 26.02 31.64 34.42
N VAL A 116 26.03 32.62 33.51
CA VAL A 116 25.25 32.55 32.28
C VAL A 116 25.65 31.31 31.45
N LYS A 117 26.95 31.02 31.35
CA LYS A 117 27.45 29.83 30.64
C LYS A 117 27.08 28.52 31.33
N VAL A 118 27.09 28.47 32.65
CA VAL A 118 26.61 27.30 33.41
C VAL A 118 25.12 27.04 33.09
N ASN A 119 24.28 28.08 33.16
CA ASN A 119 22.84 27.93 32.85
C ASN A 119 22.61 27.52 31.40
N GLU A 120 23.38 28.03 30.42
CA GLU A 120 23.32 27.58 29.03
C GLU A 120 23.69 26.11 28.89
N ALA A 121 24.68 25.62 29.63
CA ALA A 121 25.09 24.21 29.63
C ALA A 121 24.03 23.32 30.28
N GLU A 122 23.41 23.75 31.38
CA GLU A 122 22.30 23.02 32.02
C GLU A 122 21.08 22.87 31.08
N MET A 123 20.70 23.97 30.40
CA MET A 123 19.63 23.92 29.39
C MET A 123 19.99 22.99 28.23
N THR A 124 21.26 22.96 27.84
CA THR A 124 21.72 22.06 26.75
C THR A 124 21.66 20.60 27.20
N LEU A 125 22.08 20.29 28.42
CA LEU A 125 21.98 18.94 28.98
C LEU A 125 20.52 18.48 29.03
N THR A 126 19.60 19.30 29.54
CA THR A 126 18.17 19.00 29.59
C THR A 126 17.61 18.69 28.18
N LYS A 127 17.96 19.52 27.20
CA LYS A 127 17.53 19.27 25.79
C LYS A 127 18.03 17.93 25.22
N VAL A 128 19.28 17.56 25.59
CA VAL A 128 19.85 16.28 25.15
C VAL A 128 19.18 15.12 25.86
N GLU A 129 18.84 15.23 27.13
CA GLU A 129 18.14 14.22 27.91
C GLU A 129 16.71 13.98 27.38
N ASP A 130 15.99 15.06 27.11
CA ASP A 130 14.66 14.99 26.49
C ASP A 130 14.74 14.34 25.10
N GLY A 131 15.70 14.76 24.28
CA GLY A 131 15.95 14.19 22.96
C GLY A 131 16.29 12.70 23.02
N LEU A 132 17.08 12.27 24.00
CA LEU A 132 17.41 10.86 24.23
C LEU A 132 16.17 10.03 24.60
N SER A 133 15.33 10.57 25.50
CA SER A 133 14.08 9.93 25.89
C SER A 133 13.15 9.74 24.69
N LEU A 134 12.95 10.79 23.88
CA LEU A 134 12.14 10.73 22.66
C LEU A 134 12.71 9.74 21.63
N SER A 135 14.03 9.72 21.44
CA SER A 135 14.66 8.78 20.50
C SER A 135 14.51 7.32 20.93
N ARG A 136 14.56 7.02 22.22
CA ARG A 136 14.28 5.68 22.76
C ARG A 136 12.83 5.28 22.54
N MET A 137 11.88 6.21 22.78
CA MET A 137 10.46 5.97 22.46
C MET A 137 10.23 5.70 20.99
N LEU A 138 10.86 6.44 20.09
CA LEU A 138 10.78 6.22 18.64
C LEU A 138 11.31 4.84 18.27
N LEU A 139 12.44 4.41 18.83
CA LEU A 139 13.00 3.09 18.57
C LEU A 139 12.06 1.98 19.09
N CYS A 140 11.48 2.15 20.28
CA CYS A 140 10.47 1.23 20.82
C CYS A 140 9.26 1.14 19.87
N GLN A 141 8.77 2.26 19.36
CA GLN A 141 7.66 2.29 18.40
C GLN A 141 7.98 1.53 17.11
N LEU A 142 9.16 1.74 16.52
CA LEU A 142 9.60 1.04 15.32
C LEU A 142 9.74 -0.47 15.53
N CYS A 143 10.16 -0.88 16.74
CA CYS A 143 10.28 -2.29 17.11
C CYS A 143 8.97 -2.93 17.59
N GLY A 144 7.87 -2.17 17.71
CA GLY A 144 6.60 -2.66 18.23
C GLY A 144 6.62 -2.99 19.74
N ILE A 145 7.54 -2.36 20.50
CA ILE A 145 7.69 -2.52 21.95
C ILE A 145 6.95 -1.37 22.63
N ASP A 146 6.49 -1.60 23.87
CA ASP A 146 5.85 -0.54 24.66
C ASP A 146 6.80 0.66 24.84
N LEU A 147 6.29 1.89 24.66
CA LEU A 147 7.05 3.14 24.69
C LEU A 147 7.69 3.40 26.08
N SER A 148 7.13 2.84 27.13
CA SER A 148 7.63 2.98 28.51
C SER A 148 8.71 1.96 28.86
N THR A 149 9.03 1.02 27.97
CA THR A 149 10.03 -0.01 28.23
C THR A 149 11.43 0.58 28.27
N PRO A 150 12.18 0.44 29.38
CA PRO A 150 13.55 0.88 29.42
C PRO A 150 14.42 -0.03 28.55
N ILE A 151 14.93 0.51 27.44
CA ILE A 151 15.85 -0.19 26.55
C ILE A 151 17.27 0.32 26.75
N VAL A 152 18.24 -0.62 26.73
CA VAL A 152 19.67 -0.35 26.72
C VAL A 152 20.24 -0.99 25.48
N LEU A 153 20.97 -0.20 24.68
CA LEU A 153 21.54 -0.68 23.42
C LEU A 153 22.94 -1.25 23.66
N ALA A 154 23.32 -2.25 22.87
CA ALA A 154 24.60 -2.94 23.03
C ALA A 154 25.81 -2.00 22.88
N ASP A 155 25.69 -1.01 21.97
CA ASP A 155 26.79 -0.10 21.64
C ASP A 155 26.79 1.19 22.49
N GLU A 156 25.90 1.35 23.49
CA GLU A 156 25.88 2.56 24.36
C GLU A 156 27.16 2.73 25.20
N GLN A 157 27.88 1.64 25.45
CA GLN A 157 29.09 1.63 26.28
C GLN A 157 30.39 1.58 25.46
N VAL A 158 30.28 1.52 24.14
CA VAL A 158 31.46 1.45 23.26
C VAL A 158 31.93 2.88 22.96
N ASP A 159 33.08 3.22 23.46
CA ASP A 159 33.67 4.58 23.30
C ASP A 159 34.31 4.77 21.91
N ASP A 160 34.89 3.70 21.33
CA ASP A 160 35.49 3.70 19.99
C ASP A 160 34.80 2.68 19.07
N LEU A 161 33.90 3.17 18.23
CA LEU A 161 33.29 2.34 17.15
C LEU A 161 34.33 2.18 16.03
N PRO A 162 34.55 0.94 15.53
CA PRO A 162 35.47 0.73 14.43
C PRO A 162 34.94 1.46 13.18
N LEU A 163 35.77 2.36 12.62
CA LEU A 163 35.50 2.96 11.33
C LEU A 163 35.53 1.86 10.27
N ILE A 164 34.35 1.45 9.81
CA ILE A 164 34.24 0.56 8.64
C ILE A 164 34.62 1.41 7.42
N PRO A 165 35.73 1.11 6.73
CA PRO A 165 36.05 1.83 5.52
C PRO A 165 34.92 1.63 4.52
N ALA A 166 34.32 2.70 4.07
CA ALA A 166 33.31 2.66 3.03
C ALA A 166 33.99 2.22 1.72
N THR A 167 34.09 0.92 1.49
CA THR A 167 34.47 0.36 0.19
C THR A 167 33.29 0.54 -0.75
N THR A 168 33.23 1.72 -1.35
CA THR A 168 32.16 2.11 -2.27
C THR A 168 32.51 1.77 -3.72
N ASN A 169 32.83 0.54 -4.04
CA ASN A 169 32.74 0.07 -5.41
C ASN A 169 31.28 -0.38 -5.66
N PHE A 170 30.42 0.59 -5.95
CA PHE A 170 29.06 0.31 -6.38
C PHE A 170 29.10 -0.11 -7.85
N GLU A 171 28.99 -1.41 -8.11
CA GLU A 171 28.67 -1.92 -9.44
C GLU A 171 27.20 -1.58 -9.73
N ILE A 172 26.99 -0.68 -10.69
CA ILE A 172 25.65 -0.23 -11.11
C ILE A 172 24.79 -1.42 -11.53
N GLU A 173 25.38 -2.42 -12.21
CA GLU A 173 24.72 -3.64 -12.64
C GLU A 173 24.19 -4.46 -11.47
N THR A 174 24.92 -4.53 -10.37
CA THR A 174 24.48 -5.19 -9.13
C THR A 174 23.28 -4.47 -8.51
N ALA A 175 23.25 -3.13 -8.59
CA ALA A 175 22.11 -2.35 -8.12
C ALA A 175 20.86 -2.61 -8.98
N TYR A 176 20.99 -2.63 -10.31
CA TYR A 176 19.87 -2.95 -11.21
C TYR A 176 19.32 -4.36 -11.00
N ALA A 177 20.15 -5.33 -10.68
CA ALA A 177 19.73 -6.70 -10.45
C ALA A 177 18.99 -6.90 -9.11
N ASN A 178 19.39 -6.16 -8.06
CA ASN A 178 18.97 -6.43 -6.69
C ASN A 178 18.00 -5.41 -6.08
N ARG A 179 17.79 -4.25 -6.71
CA ARG A 179 16.87 -3.24 -6.17
C ARG A 179 15.40 -3.60 -6.44
N PRO A 180 14.58 -3.80 -5.40
CA PRO A 180 13.18 -4.17 -5.55
C PRO A 180 12.34 -3.06 -6.20
N GLU A 181 12.75 -1.77 -6.06
CA GLU A 181 12.08 -0.64 -6.70
C GLU A 181 12.17 -0.72 -8.22
N ILE A 182 13.36 -1.01 -8.75
CA ILE A 182 13.59 -1.15 -10.20
C ILE A 182 12.77 -2.33 -10.74
N ARG A 183 12.79 -3.46 -10.02
CA ARG A 183 11.99 -4.62 -10.39
C ARG A 183 10.49 -4.33 -10.38
N SER A 184 10.03 -3.50 -9.44
CA SER A 184 8.65 -3.04 -9.36
C SER A 184 8.24 -2.21 -10.58
N LEU A 185 9.08 -1.32 -11.04
CA LEU A 185 8.84 -0.52 -12.25
C LEU A 185 8.81 -1.38 -13.52
N GLU A 186 9.71 -2.35 -13.64
CA GLU A 186 9.67 -3.32 -14.76
C GLU A 186 8.37 -4.12 -14.79
N LEU A 187 7.89 -4.57 -13.62
CA LEU A 187 6.64 -5.32 -13.52
C LEU A 187 5.43 -4.43 -13.82
N ALA A 188 5.44 -3.18 -13.38
CA ALA A 188 4.43 -2.20 -13.75
C ALA A 188 4.38 -1.98 -15.26
N ALA A 189 5.51 -1.82 -15.93
CA ALA A 189 5.58 -1.71 -17.39
C ALA A 189 5.01 -2.95 -18.08
N LYS A 190 5.30 -4.17 -17.59
CA LYS A 190 4.71 -5.42 -18.10
C LYS A 190 3.20 -5.47 -17.92
N ILE A 191 2.66 -4.97 -16.81
CA ILE A 191 1.21 -4.86 -16.57
C ILE A 191 0.57 -3.95 -17.61
N TYR A 192 1.13 -2.75 -17.84
CA TYR A 192 0.63 -1.82 -18.86
C TYR A 192 0.69 -2.42 -20.27
N GLN A 193 1.70 -3.22 -20.56
CA GLN A 193 1.81 -3.92 -21.83
C GLN A 193 0.71 -4.98 -22.01
N GLN A 194 0.28 -5.68 -20.93
CA GLN A 194 -0.86 -6.58 -20.98
C GLN A 194 -2.20 -5.84 -21.05
N LYS A 195 -2.32 -4.64 -20.48
CA LYS A 195 -3.51 -3.76 -20.65
C LYS A 195 -3.81 -3.49 -22.12
N ILE A 196 -2.80 -3.33 -22.98
CA ILE A 196 -2.99 -3.20 -24.43
C ILE A 196 -3.74 -4.42 -24.99
N ASN A 197 -3.39 -5.63 -24.53
CA ASN A 197 -4.06 -6.85 -24.97
C ASN A 197 -5.51 -6.94 -24.46
N VAL A 198 -5.78 -6.45 -23.26
CA VAL A 198 -7.15 -6.34 -22.71
C VAL A 198 -7.98 -5.38 -23.57
N THR A 199 -7.47 -4.17 -23.83
CA THR A 199 -8.17 -3.18 -24.67
C THR A 199 -8.41 -3.71 -26.09
N ARG A 200 -7.44 -4.40 -26.68
CA ARG A 200 -7.61 -5.04 -27.99
C ARG A 200 -8.70 -6.12 -27.98
N SER A 201 -8.79 -6.89 -26.89
CA SER A 201 -9.77 -7.98 -26.78
C SER A 201 -11.23 -7.52 -26.76
N GLU A 202 -11.49 -6.27 -26.39
CA GLU A 202 -12.83 -5.68 -26.39
C GLU A 202 -13.40 -5.49 -27.79
N HIS A 203 -12.52 -5.49 -28.80
CA HIS A 203 -12.88 -5.37 -30.22
C HIS A 203 -12.79 -6.72 -30.97
N LEU A 204 -12.56 -7.82 -30.27
CA LEU A 204 -12.51 -9.17 -30.81
C LEU A 204 -13.80 -9.94 -30.49
N PRO A 205 -14.12 -10.98 -31.27
CA PRO A 205 -15.28 -11.83 -30.98
C PRO A 205 -15.21 -12.41 -29.56
N SER A 206 -16.38 -12.54 -28.92
CA SER A 206 -16.53 -13.29 -27.69
C SER A 206 -17.53 -14.41 -27.85
N VAL A 207 -17.26 -15.54 -27.21
CA VAL A 207 -18.12 -16.76 -27.25
C VAL A 207 -18.32 -17.19 -25.78
N ALA A 208 -19.59 -17.34 -25.40
CA ALA A 208 -19.99 -17.86 -24.11
C ALA A 208 -21.02 -18.95 -24.22
N LEU A 209 -20.90 -19.97 -23.38
CA LEU A 209 -21.92 -20.95 -23.14
C LEU A 209 -22.86 -20.41 -22.06
N MET A 210 -24.15 -20.42 -22.32
CA MET A 210 -25.18 -19.98 -21.39
C MET A 210 -26.11 -21.14 -21.05
N GLY A 211 -26.42 -21.32 -19.78
CA GLY A 211 -27.46 -22.20 -19.28
C GLY A 211 -28.39 -21.41 -18.38
N ASN A 212 -29.67 -21.54 -18.56
CA ASN A 212 -30.67 -20.91 -17.72
C ASN A 212 -31.72 -21.91 -17.30
N TYR A 213 -32.08 -21.92 -16.03
CA TYR A 213 -33.21 -22.63 -15.48
C TYR A 213 -34.12 -21.62 -14.80
N MET A 214 -35.37 -21.51 -15.27
CA MET A 214 -36.34 -20.57 -14.74
C MET A 214 -37.57 -21.31 -14.27
N VAL A 215 -38.10 -20.97 -13.10
CA VAL A 215 -39.35 -21.48 -12.53
C VAL A 215 -40.27 -20.31 -12.30
N THR A 216 -41.52 -20.46 -12.78
CA THR A 216 -42.54 -19.44 -12.59
C THR A 216 -43.88 -20.03 -12.12
N ASN A 217 -44.61 -19.25 -11.34
CA ASN A 217 -45.99 -19.50 -10.96
C ASN A 217 -46.74 -18.15 -11.05
N PRO A 218 -47.81 -18.02 -11.89
CA PRO A 218 -48.30 -18.97 -12.89
C PRO A 218 -47.28 -19.25 -13.99
N SER A 219 -47.38 -20.42 -14.60
CA SER A 219 -46.43 -20.85 -15.62
C SER A 219 -46.68 -20.10 -16.93
N VAL A 220 -45.78 -19.19 -17.29
CA VAL A 220 -45.82 -18.44 -18.56
C VAL A 220 -45.64 -19.33 -19.81
N PHE A 221 -45.16 -20.56 -19.61
CA PHE A 221 -44.86 -21.50 -20.69
C PHE A 221 -46.00 -22.48 -20.97
N ASN A 222 -47.08 -22.49 -20.15
CA ASN A 222 -48.18 -23.41 -20.27
C ASN A 222 -49.51 -22.71 -19.97
N SER A 223 -49.92 -21.80 -20.83
CA SER A 223 -51.21 -21.08 -20.77
C SER A 223 -51.53 -20.44 -19.42
N PHE A 224 -50.52 -19.94 -18.72
CA PHE A 224 -50.65 -19.28 -17.39
C PHE A 224 -51.30 -20.17 -16.32
N GLU A 225 -51.11 -21.49 -16.38
CA GLU A 225 -51.58 -22.41 -15.35
C GLU A 225 -50.98 -22.04 -13.98
N ASN A 226 -51.83 -21.95 -12.95
CA ASN A 226 -51.42 -21.59 -11.60
C ASN A 226 -50.69 -22.77 -10.89
N LYS A 227 -49.54 -23.17 -11.44
CA LYS A 227 -48.61 -24.17 -10.91
C LYS A 227 -47.17 -23.77 -11.17
N PHE A 228 -46.31 -24.21 -10.28
CA PHE A 228 -44.85 -24.04 -10.50
C PHE A 228 -44.41 -24.98 -11.64
N LYS A 229 -43.90 -24.40 -12.71
CA LYS A 229 -43.23 -25.13 -13.79
C LYS A 229 -41.86 -24.52 -14.08
N GLY A 230 -40.89 -25.42 -14.25
CA GLY A 230 -39.52 -25.06 -14.63
C GLY A 230 -39.30 -25.26 -16.12
N MET A 231 -38.50 -24.36 -16.69
CA MET A 231 -37.97 -24.48 -18.04
C MET A 231 -36.46 -24.28 -18.00
N TRP A 232 -35.74 -25.07 -18.78
CA TRP A 232 -34.32 -24.91 -18.96
C TRP A 232 -33.97 -24.63 -20.42
N ASN A 233 -32.94 -23.88 -20.64
CA ASN A 233 -32.33 -23.68 -21.95
C ASN A 233 -30.81 -23.68 -21.83
N VAL A 234 -30.16 -24.16 -22.89
CA VAL A 234 -28.71 -24.09 -23.07
C VAL A 234 -28.47 -23.56 -24.47
N GLY A 235 -27.54 -22.62 -24.56
CA GLY A 235 -27.20 -21.97 -25.81
C GLY A 235 -25.78 -21.47 -25.84
N VAL A 236 -25.31 -21.15 -27.02
CA VAL A 236 -24.03 -20.50 -27.24
C VAL A 236 -24.30 -19.07 -27.70
N MET A 237 -23.76 -18.09 -26.95
CA MET A 237 -23.82 -16.68 -27.32
C MET A 237 -22.51 -16.30 -28.00
N VAL A 238 -22.61 -15.75 -29.21
CA VAL A 238 -21.49 -15.19 -29.95
C VAL A 238 -21.73 -13.69 -30.10
N GLN A 239 -20.83 -12.89 -29.63
CA GLN A 239 -20.86 -11.42 -29.74
C GLN A 239 -19.68 -10.97 -30.57
N LEU A 240 -19.94 -10.29 -31.68
CA LEU A 240 -18.95 -9.73 -32.59
C LEU A 240 -19.18 -8.23 -32.75
N PRO A 241 -18.35 -7.38 -32.21
CA PRO A 241 -18.41 -5.94 -32.47
C PRO A 241 -17.96 -5.65 -33.91
N ILE A 242 -18.89 -5.18 -34.75
CA ILE A 242 -18.62 -4.99 -36.18
C ILE A 242 -18.10 -3.56 -36.44
N TRP A 243 -18.76 -2.55 -35.89
CA TRP A 243 -18.43 -1.16 -36.20
C TRP A 243 -18.59 -0.24 -34.99
N HIS A 244 -17.53 0.56 -34.67
CA HIS A 244 -17.50 1.50 -33.57
C HIS A 244 -16.75 2.80 -33.96
N TRP A 245 -16.93 3.30 -35.19
CA TRP A 245 -16.41 4.57 -35.67
C TRP A 245 -14.91 4.81 -35.36
N GLY A 246 -14.08 3.76 -35.39
CA GLY A 246 -12.66 3.84 -35.11
C GLY A 246 -12.28 3.93 -33.64
N GLU A 247 -13.21 3.89 -32.68
CA GLU A 247 -12.98 3.97 -31.23
C GLU A 247 -11.91 2.98 -30.77
N GLY A 248 -11.96 1.74 -31.23
CA GLY A 248 -10.99 0.70 -30.89
C GLY A 248 -9.55 1.04 -31.23
N ILE A 249 -9.35 1.70 -32.38
CA ILE A 249 -8.01 2.12 -32.83
C ILE A 249 -7.44 3.17 -31.88
N TYR A 250 -8.26 4.16 -31.49
CA TYR A 250 -7.81 5.23 -30.59
C TYR A 250 -7.63 4.71 -29.16
N LYS A 251 -8.48 3.82 -28.64
CA LYS A 251 -8.29 3.19 -27.33
C LYS A 251 -7.01 2.38 -27.25
N VAL A 252 -6.70 1.60 -28.30
CA VAL A 252 -5.44 0.85 -28.35
C VAL A 252 -4.23 1.78 -28.46
N LYS A 253 -4.34 2.90 -29.20
CA LYS A 253 -3.26 3.92 -29.25
C LYS A 253 -3.05 4.57 -27.88
N ALA A 254 -4.12 4.90 -27.14
CA ALA A 254 -4.03 5.44 -25.79
C ALA A 254 -3.36 4.43 -24.84
N ALA A 255 -3.81 3.17 -24.81
CA ALA A 255 -3.18 2.13 -24.01
C ALA A 255 -1.68 1.92 -24.33
N LYS A 256 -1.29 2.05 -25.61
CA LYS A 256 0.12 2.01 -26.00
C LYS A 256 0.91 3.23 -25.50
N ALA A 257 0.30 4.42 -25.48
CA ALA A 257 0.92 5.61 -24.91
C ALA A 257 1.14 5.47 -23.40
N GLU A 258 0.14 4.96 -22.68
CA GLU A 258 0.27 4.65 -21.24
C GLU A 258 1.39 3.64 -20.96
N ALA A 259 1.50 2.58 -21.77
CA ALA A 259 2.58 1.61 -21.62
C ALA A 259 3.96 2.23 -21.89
N ARG A 260 4.08 3.19 -22.82
CA ARG A 260 5.34 3.93 -23.04
C ARG A 260 5.67 4.84 -21.85
N ILE A 261 4.69 5.54 -21.28
CA ILE A 261 4.90 6.34 -20.07
C ILE A 261 5.48 5.48 -18.95
N ALA A 262 4.88 4.31 -18.70
CA ALA A 262 5.38 3.38 -17.68
C ALA A 262 6.78 2.79 -17.99
N GLN A 263 7.24 2.83 -19.23
CA GLN A 263 8.60 2.41 -19.60
C GLN A 263 9.65 3.52 -19.40
N TYR A 264 9.23 4.79 -19.39
CA TYR A 264 10.14 5.93 -19.19
C TYR A 264 10.22 6.40 -17.72
N GLN A 265 9.37 5.90 -16.84
CA GLN A 265 9.45 6.07 -15.39
C GLN A 265 10.48 5.13 -14.78
#